data_01ca861046cf1260fc60fae193de235b
#
_entry.id   01ca861046cf1260fc60fae193de235b
#
_cell.length_a   1.000
_cell.length_b   1.000
_cell.length_c   1.000
_cell.angle_alpha   90.00
_cell.angle_beta   90.00
_cell.angle_gamma   90.00
#
_symmetry.space_group_name_H-M   'P 1'
#
loop_
_entity.id
_entity.type
_entity.pdbx_description
1 polymer ?
#
loop_
_entity_poly.entity_id
_entity_poly.type
_entity_poly.pdbx_seq_one_letter_code
_entity_poly.pdbx_strand_id
1 'polypeptide(L)'
;MRLETVALCALAAGLMGCELHDASADGTLVAKTVDEDPTIPSLALAGTVFHYQTYGDPANPVIVFLHGGPGVDYRALLRLNERYDGYALADDHFLVFWDQRGSGLSRRHDCSAYNLDVVDADLDALVEHVSPGRPVVLVGHSWGGMYATQYINRHPEKVAGAVLMEPGPLNGQMFDAIIGDLYDLDVFSEWLNDDAWDSEFLTADDQARADYHRMLGLRDSQPKFHQSVQDPAPIWRLGAVASRCLTNSGVKDGKGAYDFTDHLSAYTQRVLFIASAWNEVIGVAFQERQRQFFPSTDLVTIADAGHDMQWVQPAATLAAIHAYLESLP
;
A
#
# COMPACT_ATOMS: atom_id res chain seq x y z
N MET A 1 51.72 8.43 27.83
CA MET A 1 51.03 7.13 27.98
C MET A 1 49.52 7.28 28.02
N ARG A 2 48.92 8.14 27.21
CA ARG A 2 47.43 8.28 27.11
C ARG A 2 46.89 8.49 25.69
N LEU A 3 47.73 8.77 24.69
CA LEU A 3 47.30 8.91 23.30
C LEU A 3 47.27 7.57 22.54
N GLU A 4 48.12 6.65 22.86
CA GLU A 4 48.16 5.33 22.19
C GLU A 4 47.03 4.42 22.59
N THR A 5 46.52 4.54 23.84
CA THR A 5 45.42 3.75 24.30
C THR A 5 44.06 4.19 23.70
N VAL A 6 43.91 5.48 23.39
CA VAL A 6 42.70 6.01 22.75
C VAL A 6 42.65 5.63 21.28
N ALA A 7 43.79 5.63 20.60
CA ALA A 7 43.88 5.20 19.19
C ALA A 7 43.60 3.69 19.02
N LEU A 8 44.03 2.85 19.96
CA LEU A 8 43.73 1.40 19.93
C LEU A 8 42.24 1.12 20.20
N CYS A 9 41.62 1.87 21.11
CA CYS A 9 40.14 1.71 21.35
C CYS A 9 39.30 2.19 20.17
N ALA A 10 39.71 3.24 19.48
CA ALA A 10 39.02 3.71 18.26
C ALA A 10 39.19 2.74 17.09
N LEU A 11 40.37 2.09 16.95
CA LEU A 11 40.59 1.04 15.94
C LEU A 11 39.79 -0.23 16.27
N ALA A 12 39.71 -0.63 17.54
CA ALA A 12 38.94 -1.80 17.96
C ALA A 12 37.40 -1.59 17.81
N ALA A 13 36.91 -0.39 18.07
CA ALA A 13 35.51 -0.04 17.84
C ALA A 13 35.17 0.01 16.33
N GLY A 14 36.11 0.43 15.49
CA GLY A 14 35.95 0.41 14.03
C GLY A 14 35.97 -1.00 13.43
N LEU A 15 36.63 -1.95 14.08
CA LEU A 15 36.70 -3.35 13.63
C LEU A 15 35.54 -4.22 14.11
N MET A 16 34.82 -3.81 15.16
CA MET A 16 33.61 -4.53 15.62
C MET A 16 32.34 -4.21 14.84
N GLY A 17 32.37 -3.22 13.93
CA GLY A 17 31.24 -2.87 13.06
C GLY A 17 31.36 -3.33 11.61
N CYS A 18 32.52 -3.88 11.22
CA CYS A 18 32.69 -4.50 9.91
C CYS A 18 32.61 -6.02 10.07
N GLU A 19 31.43 -6.60 10.10
CA GLU A 19 31.27 -7.94 9.59
C GLU A 19 31.81 -7.89 8.15
N LEU A 20 32.85 -8.67 7.88
CA LEU A 20 33.38 -8.82 6.53
C LEU A 20 32.24 -9.39 5.69
N HIS A 21 31.60 -8.52 4.91
CA HIS A 21 30.51 -8.88 4.03
C HIS A 21 31.07 -9.88 3.01
N ASP A 22 30.55 -11.09 3.02
CA ASP A 22 30.85 -12.07 2.00
C ASP A 22 30.13 -11.65 0.71
N ALA A 23 30.88 -11.08 -0.21
CA ALA A 23 30.35 -10.62 -1.50
C ALA A 23 29.77 -11.77 -2.37
N SER A 24 30.01 -13.04 -1.98
CA SER A 24 29.42 -14.21 -2.63
C SER A 24 28.14 -14.71 -1.95
N ALA A 25 27.81 -14.18 -0.75
CA ALA A 25 26.56 -14.50 -0.08
C ALA A 25 25.41 -13.67 -0.68
N ASP A 26 24.24 -14.31 -0.82
CA ASP A 26 23.03 -13.60 -1.22
C ASP A 26 22.78 -12.42 -0.28
N GLY A 27 22.45 -11.26 -0.85
CA GLY A 27 22.12 -10.07 -0.09
C GLY A 27 20.92 -10.32 0.83
N THR A 28 21.03 -9.93 2.11
CA THR A 28 19.96 -10.06 3.12
C THR A 28 19.38 -8.71 3.52
N LEU A 29 19.56 -7.69 2.69
CA LEU A 29 19.10 -6.33 2.99
C LEU A 29 17.58 -6.24 3.05
N VAL A 30 16.89 -7.02 2.23
CA VAL A 30 15.42 -7.05 2.14
C VAL A 30 14.92 -8.50 2.08
N ALA A 31 13.64 -8.71 2.37
CA ALA A 31 13.00 -10.01 2.22
C ALA A 31 13.05 -10.48 0.74
N LYS A 32 13.15 -11.79 0.52
CA LYS A 32 13.12 -12.39 -0.82
C LYS A 32 11.76 -12.20 -1.48
N THR A 33 11.76 -12.07 -2.81
CA THR A 33 10.55 -12.09 -3.62
C THR A 33 10.15 -13.52 -4.00
N VAL A 34 8.96 -13.67 -4.61
CA VAL A 34 8.45 -14.94 -5.14
C VAL A 34 9.38 -15.58 -6.18
N ASP A 35 10.24 -14.80 -6.84
CA ASP A 35 11.23 -15.32 -7.81
C ASP A 35 12.51 -15.82 -7.10
N GLU A 36 12.83 -15.24 -5.95
CA GLU A 36 14.03 -15.58 -5.16
C GLU A 36 13.76 -16.72 -4.16
N ASP A 37 12.49 -16.93 -3.78
CA ASP A 37 12.07 -18.00 -2.85
C ASP A 37 10.74 -18.63 -3.31
N PRO A 38 10.79 -19.83 -3.90
CA PRO A 38 9.61 -20.53 -4.40
C PRO A 38 8.69 -21.06 -3.29
N THR A 39 9.06 -20.93 -2.00
CA THR A 39 8.20 -21.32 -0.87
C THR A 39 7.20 -20.21 -0.50
N ILE A 40 7.39 -19.01 -1.01
CA ILE A 40 6.45 -17.90 -0.81
C ILE A 40 5.15 -18.20 -1.56
N PRO A 41 3.99 -18.13 -0.88
CA PRO A 41 2.70 -18.32 -1.52
C PRO A 41 2.52 -17.34 -2.69
N SER A 42 2.19 -17.86 -3.88
CA SER A 42 2.16 -17.02 -5.07
C SER A 42 1.11 -17.43 -6.08
N LEU A 43 0.72 -16.49 -6.94
CA LEU A 43 -0.21 -16.67 -8.04
C LEU A 43 0.43 -16.12 -9.33
N ALA A 44 0.61 -16.99 -10.33
CA ALA A 44 1.02 -16.57 -11.67
C ALA A 44 -0.23 -16.12 -12.46
N LEU A 45 -0.32 -14.82 -12.78
CA LEU A 45 -1.47 -14.21 -13.44
C LEU A 45 -1.04 -12.96 -14.20
N ALA A 46 -1.77 -12.56 -15.24
CA ALA A 46 -1.53 -11.33 -16.01
C ALA A 46 -0.05 -11.12 -16.45
N GLY A 47 0.65 -12.20 -16.75
CA GLY A 47 2.06 -12.17 -17.20
C GLY A 47 3.08 -11.86 -16.13
N THR A 48 2.70 -11.94 -14.84
CA THR A 48 3.58 -11.76 -13.69
C THR A 48 3.33 -12.83 -12.63
N VAL A 49 4.03 -12.74 -11.48
CA VAL A 49 3.82 -13.59 -10.32
C VAL A 49 3.60 -12.69 -9.10
N PHE A 50 2.42 -12.80 -8.51
CA PHE A 50 2.04 -12.06 -7.32
C PHE A 50 2.31 -12.88 -6.06
N HIS A 51 2.81 -12.28 -5.00
CA HIS A 51 2.67 -12.81 -3.65
C HIS A 51 1.19 -12.74 -3.28
N TYR A 52 0.61 -13.89 -2.86
CA TYR A 52 -0.83 -14.06 -2.80
C TYR A 52 -1.22 -15.04 -1.71
N GLN A 53 -2.20 -14.66 -0.88
CA GLN A 53 -2.77 -15.52 0.15
C GLN A 53 -4.29 -15.34 0.23
N THR A 54 -4.99 -16.42 0.55
CA THR A 54 -6.45 -16.39 0.74
C THR A 54 -6.86 -17.03 2.05
N TYR A 55 -8.01 -16.61 2.58
CA TYR A 55 -8.60 -17.13 3.81
C TYR A 55 -10.11 -17.23 3.65
N GLY A 56 -10.75 -18.15 4.38
CA GLY A 56 -12.19 -18.38 4.31
C GLY A 56 -12.61 -19.39 3.24
N ASP A 57 -13.91 -19.56 3.04
CA ASP A 57 -14.49 -20.49 2.07
C ASP A 57 -14.62 -19.80 0.68
N PRO A 58 -14.04 -20.35 -0.41
CA PRO A 58 -14.18 -19.79 -1.75
C PRO A 58 -15.62 -19.68 -2.27
N ALA A 59 -16.58 -20.36 -1.65
CA ALA A 59 -17.99 -20.24 -2.00
C ALA A 59 -18.62 -18.92 -1.50
N ASN A 60 -18.04 -18.31 -0.48
CA ASN A 60 -18.50 -17.07 0.12
C ASN A 60 -18.31 -15.85 -0.79
N PRO A 61 -18.96 -14.71 -0.50
CA PRO A 61 -18.67 -13.42 -1.13
C PRO A 61 -17.18 -13.06 -0.99
N VAL A 62 -16.60 -12.52 -2.05
CA VAL A 62 -15.15 -12.25 -2.12
C VAL A 62 -14.84 -10.82 -1.66
N ILE A 63 -13.84 -10.69 -0.79
CA ILE A 63 -13.22 -9.40 -0.46
C ILE A 63 -11.80 -9.40 -1.00
N VAL A 64 -11.47 -8.43 -1.85
CA VAL A 64 -10.11 -8.19 -2.35
C VAL A 64 -9.50 -7.01 -1.60
N PHE A 65 -8.36 -7.24 -0.95
CA PHE A 65 -7.62 -6.21 -0.22
C PHE A 65 -6.56 -5.56 -1.11
N LEU A 66 -6.54 -4.22 -1.12
CA LEU A 66 -5.62 -3.40 -1.89
C LEU A 66 -4.77 -2.58 -0.93
N HIS A 67 -3.46 -2.87 -0.88
CA HIS A 67 -2.52 -2.20 0.02
C HIS A 67 -2.12 -0.81 -0.46
N GLY A 68 -1.55 -0.02 0.45
CA GLY A 68 -1.06 1.33 0.22
C GLY A 68 0.26 1.43 -0.56
N GLY A 69 0.83 2.60 -0.55
CA GLY A 69 2.07 2.96 -1.23
C GLY A 69 1.85 4.02 -2.32
N PRO A 70 1.95 3.71 -3.64
CA PRO A 70 2.21 2.40 -4.27
C PRO A 70 3.54 1.77 -3.85
N GLY A 71 3.64 0.43 -4.01
CA GLY A 71 4.88 -0.30 -3.77
C GLY A 71 5.03 -0.94 -2.38
N VAL A 72 4.16 -0.67 -1.40
CA VAL A 72 4.18 -1.31 -0.07
C VAL A 72 3.75 -2.79 -0.21
N ASP A 73 3.28 -3.42 0.84
CA ASP A 73 2.75 -4.78 0.85
C ASP A 73 1.45 -4.88 1.67
N TYR A 74 0.81 -6.04 1.67
CA TYR A 74 -0.44 -6.23 2.40
C TYR A 74 -0.24 -6.62 3.87
N ARG A 75 0.98 -6.68 4.40
CA ARG A 75 1.28 -7.17 5.76
C ARG A 75 0.42 -6.50 6.84
N ALA A 76 0.28 -5.18 6.77
CA ALA A 76 -0.52 -4.43 7.74
C ALA A 76 -2.02 -4.77 7.68
N LEU A 77 -2.53 -5.09 6.48
CA LEU A 77 -3.93 -5.46 6.26
C LEU A 77 -4.28 -6.84 6.83
N LEU A 78 -3.29 -7.73 7.05
CA LEU A 78 -3.54 -9.05 7.64
C LEU A 78 -4.15 -8.97 9.04
N ARG A 79 -3.98 -7.86 9.77
CA ARG A 79 -4.65 -7.66 11.05
C ARG A 79 -6.18 -7.66 10.92
N LEU A 80 -6.72 -7.33 9.76
CA LEU A 80 -8.16 -7.40 9.48
C LEU A 80 -8.67 -8.83 9.28
N ASN A 81 -7.77 -9.81 9.14
CA ASN A 81 -8.11 -11.24 9.14
C ASN A 81 -8.10 -11.87 10.55
N GLU A 82 -7.64 -11.13 11.55
CA GLU A 82 -7.64 -11.62 12.94
C GLU A 82 -9.06 -11.60 13.51
N ARG A 83 -9.28 -12.39 14.59
CA ARG A 83 -10.57 -12.44 15.26
C ARG A 83 -10.64 -11.41 16.38
N TYR A 84 -11.66 -10.52 16.31
CA TYR A 84 -11.97 -9.54 17.35
C TYR A 84 -13.42 -9.72 17.80
N ASP A 85 -13.67 -9.68 19.11
CA ASP A 85 -15.01 -9.82 19.71
C ASP A 85 -15.79 -11.03 19.21
N GLY A 86 -15.10 -12.13 18.89
CA GLY A 86 -15.69 -13.39 18.44
C GLY A 86 -15.92 -13.48 16.91
N TYR A 87 -15.70 -12.42 16.15
CA TYR A 87 -15.89 -12.39 14.70
C TYR A 87 -14.55 -12.24 13.93
N ALA A 88 -14.45 -12.89 12.78
CA ALA A 88 -13.41 -12.70 11.79
C ALA A 88 -14.05 -12.64 10.40
N LEU A 89 -13.53 -11.79 9.51
CA LEU A 89 -14.07 -11.67 8.14
C LEU A 89 -14.09 -13.00 7.38
N ALA A 90 -13.14 -13.89 7.65
CA ALA A 90 -13.06 -15.20 7.02
C ALA A 90 -14.17 -16.18 7.47
N ASP A 91 -15.00 -15.82 8.47
CA ASP A 91 -16.12 -16.67 8.89
C ASP A 91 -17.25 -16.72 7.83
N ASP A 92 -17.44 -15.64 7.10
CA ASP A 92 -18.52 -15.47 6.12
C ASP A 92 -18.11 -14.87 4.78
N HIS A 93 -16.81 -14.55 4.60
CA HIS A 93 -16.24 -14.04 3.36
C HIS A 93 -15.01 -14.83 2.92
N PHE A 94 -14.74 -14.83 1.61
CA PHE A 94 -13.48 -15.29 1.04
C PHE A 94 -12.54 -14.10 0.86
N LEU A 95 -11.46 -14.10 1.62
CA LEU A 95 -10.52 -12.99 1.70
C LEU A 95 -9.33 -13.21 0.75
N VAL A 96 -9.00 -12.21 -0.03
CA VAL A 96 -7.91 -12.22 -1.00
C VAL A 96 -6.91 -11.13 -0.65
N PHE A 97 -5.73 -11.52 -0.21
CA PHE A 97 -4.58 -10.64 0.04
C PHE A 97 -3.52 -10.86 -1.01
N TRP A 98 -3.02 -9.82 -1.61
CA TRP A 98 -2.01 -9.89 -2.64
C TRP A 98 -1.12 -8.64 -2.66
N ASP A 99 0.16 -8.81 -2.93
CA ASP A 99 1.05 -7.72 -3.24
C ASP A 99 0.88 -7.37 -4.71
N GLN A 100 0.57 -6.11 -4.99
CA GLN A 100 0.40 -5.59 -6.36
C GLN A 100 1.70 -5.75 -7.15
N ARG A 101 1.65 -5.59 -8.49
CA ARG A 101 2.81 -5.72 -9.38
C ARG A 101 4.01 -4.94 -8.87
N GLY A 102 5.15 -5.62 -8.70
CA GLY A 102 6.41 -5.03 -8.24
C GLY A 102 6.43 -4.55 -6.80
N SER A 103 5.36 -4.78 -6.05
CA SER A 103 5.21 -4.40 -4.64
C SER A 103 5.50 -5.58 -3.73
N GLY A 104 5.79 -5.31 -2.46
CA GLY A 104 5.96 -6.33 -1.44
C GLY A 104 6.90 -7.45 -1.87
N LEU A 105 6.43 -8.70 -1.80
CA LEU A 105 7.18 -9.88 -2.22
C LEU A 105 6.85 -10.33 -3.65
N SER A 106 5.98 -9.61 -4.39
CA SER A 106 5.68 -9.90 -5.80
C SER A 106 6.88 -9.69 -6.71
N ARG A 107 6.84 -10.31 -7.90
CA ARG A 107 7.86 -10.19 -8.95
C ARG A 107 8.20 -8.73 -9.27
N ARG A 108 9.48 -8.43 -9.40
CA ARG A 108 9.99 -7.12 -9.83
C ARG A 108 9.94 -6.99 -11.35
N HIS A 109 9.77 -5.76 -11.82
CA HIS A 109 9.72 -5.40 -13.24
C HIS A 109 10.46 -4.09 -13.48
N ASP A 110 10.77 -3.80 -14.74
CA ASP A 110 11.27 -2.51 -15.16
C ASP A 110 10.16 -1.44 -15.10
N CYS A 111 10.53 -0.17 -15.04
CA CYS A 111 9.60 0.96 -14.93
C CYS A 111 8.49 0.96 -15.98
N SER A 112 8.76 0.51 -17.21
CA SER A 112 7.80 0.44 -18.30
C SER A 112 6.59 -0.46 -18.03
N ALA A 113 6.70 -1.38 -17.05
CA ALA A 113 5.60 -2.27 -16.64
C ALA A 113 4.65 -1.64 -15.61
N TYR A 114 4.90 -0.40 -15.19
CA TYR A 114 4.12 0.28 -14.16
C TYR A 114 3.36 1.49 -14.73
N ASN A 115 2.12 1.29 -15.10
CA ASN A 115 1.18 2.33 -15.50
C ASN A 115 -0.25 1.93 -15.14
N LEU A 116 -1.18 2.89 -15.17
CA LEU A 116 -2.56 2.66 -14.74
C LEU A 116 -3.29 1.56 -15.52
N ASP A 117 -3.01 1.40 -16.82
CA ASP A 117 -3.69 0.39 -17.63
C ASP A 117 -3.22 -1.02 -17.27
N VAL A 118 -1.93 -1.18 -16.98
CA VAL A 118 -1.36 -2.47 -16.54
C VAL A 118 -1.89 -2.84 -15.15
N VAL A 119 -1.88 -1.92 -14.19
CA VAL A 119 -2.40 -2.25 -12.85
C VAL A 119 -3.90 -2.50 -12.86
N ASP A 120 -4.66 -1.78 -13.68
CA ASP A 120 -6.09 -2.04 -13.88
C ASP A 120 -6.35 -3.45 -14.42
N ALA A 121 -5.59 -3.84 -15.45
CA ALA A 121 -5.67 -5.19 -16.02
C ALA A 121 -5.23 -6.29 -15.03
N ASP A 122 -4.29 -6.02 -14.14
CA ASP A 122 -3.89 -6.95 -13.08
C ASP A 122 -5.05 -7.20 -12.10
N LEU A 123 -5.72 -6.15 -11.64
CA LEU A 123 -6.87 -6.30 -10.74
C LEU A 123 -8.06 -6.96 -11.45
N ASP A 124 -8.31 -6.60 -12.70
CA ASP A 124 -9.38 -7.22 -13.48
C ASP A 124 -9.17 -8.75 -13.65
N ALA A 125 -7.94 -9.14 -13.97
CA ALA A 125 -7.57 -10.55 -14.05
C ALA A 125 -7.68 -11.25 -12.70
N LEU A 126 -7.30 -10.60 -11.58
CA LEU A 126 -7.44 -11.15 -10.25
C LEU A 126 -8.91 -11.34 -9.87
N VAL A 127 -9.76 -10.33 -10.08
CA VAL A 127 -11.20 -10.40 -9.80
C VAL A 127 -11.84 -11.53 -10.60
N GLU A 128 -11.54 -11.66 -11.88
CA GLU A 128 -12.06 -12.76 -12.71
C GLU A 128 -11.56 -14.14 -12.25
N HIS A 129 -10.32 -14.21 -11.74
CA HIS A 129 -9.75 -15.45 -11.21
C HIS A 129 -10.42 -15.91 -9.91
N VAL A 130 -10.68 -14.98 -8.96
CA VAL A 130 -11.19 -15.31 -7.61
C VAL A 130 -12.71 -15.29 -7.52
N SER A 131 -13.40 -14.58 -8.42
CA SER A 131 -14.87 -14.40 -8.41
C SER A 131 -15.47 -14.36 -9.83
N PRO A 132 -15.28 -15.41 -10.65
CA PRO A 132 -15.71 -15.39 -12.03
C PRO A 132 -17.22 -15.10 -12.16
N GLY A 133 -17.54 -14.01 -12.88
CA GLY A 133 -18.90 -13.59 -13.15
C GLY A 133 -19.70 -13.08 -11.92
N ARG A 134 -19.06 -12.87 -10.78
CA ARG A 134 -19.71 -12.29 -9.57
C ARG A 134 -18.92 -11.05 -9.12
N PRO A 135 -19.61 -9.95 -8.74
CA PRO A 135 -18.94 -8.77 -8.23
C PRO A 135 -18.29 -9.04 -6.87
N VAL A 136 -17.21 -8.32 -6.58
CA VAL A 136 -16.42 -8.42 -5.35
C VAL A 136 -16.60 -7.17 -4.47
N VAL A 137 -16.25 -7.27 -3.19
CA VAL A 137 -16.04 -6.10 -2.34
C VAL A 137 -14.56 -5.74 -2.39
N LEU A 138 -14.25 -4.45 -2.56
CA LEU A 138 -12.88 -3.93 -2.50
C LEU A 138 -12.63 -3.26 -1.15
N VAL A 139 -11.53 -3.61 -0.50
CA VAL A 139 -11.06 -2.94 0.72
C VAL A 139 -9.68 -2.34 0.42
N GLY A 140 -9.62 -1.03 0.23
CA GLY A 140 -8.41 -0.32 -0.19
C GLY A 140 -7.89 0.64 0.88
N HIS A 141 -6.58 0.59 1.18
CA HIS A 141 -5.91 1.52 2.07
C HIS A 141 -5.00 2.46 1.29
N SER A 142 -5.09 3.77 1.55
CA SER A 142 -4.20 4.77 0.94
C SER A 142 -4.21 4.71 -0.60
N TRP A 143 -3.07 4.42 -1.25
CA TRP A 143 -3.02 4.11 -2.68
C TRP A 143 -4.00 2.99 -3.08
N GLY A 144 -4.16 1.96 -2.26
CA GLY A 144 -5.15 0.90 -2.51
C GLY A 144 -6.59 1.43 -2.59
N GLY A 145 -6.92 2.49 -1.85
CA GLY A 145 -8.21 3.18 -1.96
C GLY A 145 -8.34 4.00 -3.26
N MET A 146 -7.26 4.63 -3.73
CA MET A 146 -7.21 5.26 -5.06
C MET A 146 -7.39 4.21 -6.16
N TYR A 147 -6.70 3.08 -6.03
CA TYR A 147 -6.76 1.96 -6.97
C TYR A 147 -8.17 1.33 -7.01
N ALA A 148 -8.81 1.11 -5.86
CA ALA A 148 -10.21 0.67 -5.80
C ALA A 148 -11.13 1.66 -6.53
N THR A 149 -10.94 2.97 -6.32
CA THR A 149 -11.71 4.02 -6.97
C THR A 149 -11.51 4.00 -8.49
N GLN A 150 -10.27 3.87 -8.96
CA GLN A 150 -9.94 3.72 -10.38
C GLN A 150 -10.66 2.51 -10.99
N TYR A 151 -10.64 1.37 -10.30
CA TYR A 151 -11.29 0.15 -10.78
C TYR A 151 -12.82 0.30 -10.82
N ILE A 152 -13.44 0.90 -9.81
CA ILE A 152 -14.86 1.25 -9.80
C ILE A 152 -15.21 2.17 -10.97
N ASN A 153 -14.37 3.17 -11.23
CA ASN A 153 -14.58 4.14 -12.32
C ASN A 153 -14.60 3.46 -13.70
N ARG A 154 -13.87 2.35 -13.87
CA ARG A 154 -13.78 1.59 -15.12
C ARG A 154 -14.72 0.38 -15.21
N HIS A 155 -14.96 -0.29 -14.07
CA HIS A 155 -15.66 -1.57 -13.99
C HIS A 155 -16.73 -1.58 -12.86
N PRO A 156 -17.66 -0.60 -12.86
CA PRO A 156 -18.60 -0.45 -11.75
C PRO A 156 -19.48 -1.70 -11.52
N GLU A 157 -19.75 -2.50 -12.56
CA GLU A 157 -20.56 -3.73 -12.51
C GLU A 157 -19.83 -4.90 -11.82
N LYS A 158 -18.51 -4.84 -11.69
CA LYS A 158 -17.70 -5.88 -11.03
C LYS A 158 -17.51 -5.64 -9.51
N VAL A 159 -18.02 -4.53 -8.98
CA VAL A 159 -17.83 -4.16 -7.58
C VAL A 159 -19.18 -4.07 -6.85
N ALA A 160 -19.39 -4.96 -5.89
CA ALA A 160 -20.60 -5.01 -5.06
C ALA A 160 -20.60 -3.95 -3.96
N GLY A 161 -19.42 -3.53 -3.51
CA GLY A 161 -19.23 -2.52 -2.48
C GLY A 161 -17.76 -2.18 -2.32
N ALA A 162 -17.47 -1.06 -1.67
CA ALA A 162 -16.10 -0.65 -1.42
C ALA A 162 -15.92 -0.01 -0.04
N VAL A 163 -14.80 -0.34 0.59
CA VAL A 163 -14.28 0.31 1.80
C VAL A 163 -12.98 1.01 1.44
N LEU A 164 -12.95 2.33 1.58
CA LEU A 164 -11.81 3.17 1.25
C LEU A 164 -11.23 3.75 2.55
N MET A 165 -10.15 3.15 3.03
CA MET A 165 -9.44 3.58 4.24
C MET A 165 -8.42 4.65 3.88
N GLU A 166 -8.76 5.90 4.14
CA GLU A 166 -7.95 7.08 3.82
C GLU A 166 -7.32 7.01 2.42
N PRO A 167 -8.13 6.90 1.35
CA PRO A 167 -7.58 7.00 0.00
C PRO A 167 -6.77 8.28 -0.15
N GLY A 168 -5.66 8.19 -0.88
CA GLY A 168 -4.95 9.37 -1.36
C GLY A 168 -5.84 10.21 -2.32
N PRO A 169 -5.29 11.25 -2.96
CA PRO A 169 -6.04 12.13 -3.86
C PRO A 169 -6.72 11.36 -5.00
N LEU A 170 -8.04 11.49 -5.16
CA LEU A 170 -8.79 10.81 -6.20
C LEU A 170 -8.74 11.53 -7.55
N ASN A 171 -8.29 12.79 -7.57
CA ASN A 171 -8.04 13.56 -8.79
C ASN A 171 -6.95 14.62 -8.60
N GLY A 172 -6.53 15.27 -9.69
CA GLY A 172 -5.47 16.27 -9.68
C GLY A 172 -5.75 17.45 -8.77
N GLN A 173 -6.99 17.92 -8.66
CA GLN A 173 -7.35 19.01 -7.75
C GLN A 173 -7.11 18.64 -6.28
N MET A 174 -7.45 17.42 -5.89
CA MET A 174 -7.21 16.93 -4.54
C MET A 174 -5.72 16.70 -4.27
N PHE A 175 -4.96 16.28 -5.30
CA PHE A 175 -3.50 16.15 -5.20
C PHE A 175 -2.84 17.53 -4.96
N ASP A 176 -3.18 18.52 -5.78
CA ASP A 176 -2.63 19.88 -5.66
C ASP A 176 -2.94 20.52 -4.29
N ALA A 177 -4.02 20.09 -3.64
CA ALA A 177 -4.41 20.59 -2.32
C ALA A 177 -3.52 20.11 -1.17
N ILE A 178 -2.77 19.02 -1.35
CA ILE A 178 -1.93 18.43 -0.30
C ILE A 178 -0.44 18.32 -0.66
N ILE A 179 -0.06 18.69 -1.89
CA ILE A 179 1.31 18.49 -2.37
C ILE A 179 2.35 19.17 -1.49
N GLY A 180 2.05 20.34 -0.95
CA GLY A 180 2.93 21.07 -0.06
C GLY A 180 3.14 20.39 1.30
N ASP A 181 2.20 19.55 1.74
CA ASP A 181 2.32 18.75 2.97
C ASP A 181 3.02 17.42 2.74
N LEU A 182 3.06 16.94 1.48
CA LEU A 182 3.72 15.68 1.09
C LEU A 182 5.23 15.85 0.87
N TYR A 183 5.68 17.03 0.49
CA TYR A 183 7.08 17.32 0.14
C TYR A 183 7.66 18.39 1.04
N ASP A 184 7.95 18.03 2.28
CA ASP A 184 8.76 18.85 3.18
C ASP A 184 10.24 18.47 2.94
N LEU A 185 10.95 19.34 2.18
CA LEU A 185 12.30 19.04 1.67
C LEU A 185 13.33 19.32 2.75
N ASP A 186 13.83 18.29 3.41
CA ASP A 186 15.10 18.31 4.15
C ASP A 186 16.19 17.57 3.38
N VAL A 187 17.45 17.69 3.83
CA VAL A 187 18.62 17.08 3.15
C VAL A 187 18.50 15.56 3.03
N PHE A 188 17.84 14.90 3.98
CA PHE A 188 17.65 13.45 3.95
C PHE A 188 16.57 13.05 2.95
N SER A 189 15.48 13.82 2.90
CA SER A 189 14.43 13.64 1.90
C SER A 189 14.93 13.89 0.49
N GLU A 190 15.81 14.88 0.28
CA GLU A 190 16.45 15.11 -1.01
C GLU A 190 17.35 13.93 -1.42
N TRP A 191 18.19 13.43 -0.51
CA TRP A 191 19.02 12.27 -0.79
C TRP A 191 18.19 11.03 -1.15
N LEU A 192 17.10 10.77 -0.41
CA LEU A 192 16.18 9.68 -0.72
C LEU A 192 15.46 9.90 -2.06
N ASN A 193 15.17 11.14 -2.41
CA ASN A 193 14.56 11.47 -3.69
C ASN A 193 15.53 11.22 -4.84
N ASP A 194 16.81 11.57 -4.69
CA ASP A 194 17.86 11.29 -5.69
C ASP A 194 18.04 9.78 -5.88
N ASP A 195 18.11 9.00 -4.79
CA ASP A 195 18.20 7.54 -4.85
C ASP A 195 16.93 6.92 -5.49
N ALA A 196 15.76 7.51 -5.27
CA ALA A 196 14.53 7.09 -5.92
C ALA A 196 14.52 7.40 -7.43
N TRP A 197 15.11 8.51 -7.86
CA TRP A 197 15.29 8.82 -9.29
C TRP A 197 16.16 7.80 -9.99
N ASP A 198 17.27 7.42 -9.38
CA ASP A 198 18.16 6.39 -9.91
C ASP A 198 17.43 5.04 -10.07
N SER A 199 16.44 4.77 -9.24
CA SER A 199 15.66 3.52 -9.30
C SER A 199 14.85 3.34 -10.60
N GLU A 200 14.55 4.41 -11.33
CA GLU A 200 13.86 4.34 -12.63
C GLU A 200 14.67 3.60 -13.71
N PHE A 201 15.99 3.55 -13.54
CA PHE A 201 16.91 2.90 -14.47
C PHE A 201 17.29 1.48 -14.05
N LEU A 202 16.81 1.02 -12.88
CA LEU A 202 17.14 -0.32 -12.41
C LEU A 202 16.35 -1.39 -13.18
N THR A 203 17.03 -2.44 -13.56
CA THR A 203 16.42 -3.65 -14.09
C THR A 203 15.75 -4.46 -12.98
N ALA A 204 14.92 -5.43 -13.34
CA ALA A 204 14.23 -6.29 -12.38
C ALA A 204 15.19 -6.99 -11.39
N ASP A 205 16.42 -7.27 -11.80
CA ASP A 205 17.39 -8.04 -11.02
C ASP A 205 18.16 -7.19 -9.96
N ASP A 206 18.12 -5.84 -10.07
CA ASP A 206 18.97 -4.95 -9.28
C ASP A 206 18.22 -4.09 -8.25
N GLN A 207 16.95 -4.42 -7.96
CA GLN A 207 16.07 -3.55 -7.18
C GLN A 207 16.20 -3.70 -5.66
N ALA A 208 16.86 -4.75 -5.15
CA ALA A 208 16.91 -5.01 -3.71
C ALA A 208 17.55 -3.85 -2.90
N ARG A 209 18.56 -3.19 -3.47
CA ARG A 209 19.23 -2.05 -2.83
C ARG A 209 18.32 -0.81 -2.79
N ALA A 210 17.64 -0.50 -3.88
CA ALA A 210 16.69 0.61 -3.93
C ALA A 210 15.52 0.39 -2.98
N ASP A 211 14.99 -0.85 -2.93
CA ASP A 211 13.94 -1.24 -1.99
C ASP A 211 14.39 -1.01 -0.54
N TYR A 212 15.62 -1.40 -0.19
CA TYR A 212 16.17 -1.19 1.14
C TYR A 212 16.30 0.29 1.51
N HIS A 213 16.88 1.11 0.61
CA HIS A 213 17.02 2.55 0.84
C HIS A 213 15.65 3.22 1.02
N ARG A 214 14.67 2.86 0.20
CA ARG A 214 13.33 3.41 0.32
C ARG A 214 12.64 3.00 1.62
N MET A 215 12.85 1.77 2.09
CA MET A 215 12.34 1.31 3.39
C MET A 215 12.92 2.09 4.58
N LEU A 216 14.20 2.48 4.51
CA LEU A 216 14.80 3.32 5.55
C LEU A 216 14.10 4.67 5.65
N GLY A 217 13.77 5.29 4.51
CA GLY A 217 13.06 6.57 4.48
C GLY A 217 11.63 6.54 5.01
N LEU A 218 10.94 5.41 4.90
CA LEU A 218 9.59 5.27 5.45
C LEU A 218 9.55 5.32 6.99
N ARG A 219 10.63 4.94 7.68
CA ARG A 219 10.67 4.88 9.14
C ARG A 219 10.67 6.25 9.82
N ASP A 220 11.23 7.26 9.15
CA ASP A 220 11.41 8.59 9.74
C ASP A 220 10.40 9.61 9.19
N SER A 221 9.53 9.20 8.27
CA SER A 221 8.71 10.13 7.53
C SER A 221 7.29 10.26 8.09
N GLN A 222 6.91 11.52 8.31
CA GLN A 222 5.55 12.02 8.26
C GLN A 222 4.74 11.90 9.57
N PRO A 223 5.17 12.58 10.66
CA PRO A 223 4.39 12.65 11.88
C PRO A 223 2.96 13.19 11.67
N LYS A 224 2.73 14.01 10.64
CA LYS A 224 1.40 14.51 10.28
C LYS A 224 0.42 13.43 9.82
N PHE A 225 0.92 12.30 9.31
CA PHE A 225 0.10 11.16 8.90
C PHE A 225 -0.19 10.21 10.07
N HIS A 226 0.80 9.97 10.93
CA HIS A 226 0.75 8.85 11.86
C HIS A 226 0.51 9.28 13.30
N GLN A 227 1.34 10.15 13.85
CA GLN A 227 1.29 10.66 15.24
C GLN A 227 1.22 9.56 16.34
N SER A 228 1.57 8.31 16.01
CA SER A 228 1.54 7.18 16.93
C SER A 228 2.91 6.52 17.02
N VAL A 229 3.28 6.04 18.22
CA VAL A 229 4.51 5.25 18.43
C VAL A 229 4.46 3.87 17.77
N GLN A 230 3.29 3.41 17.35
CA GLN A 230 3.08 2.14 16.65
C GLN A 230 3.08 2.29 15.13
N ASP A 231 3.04 3.50 14.64
CA ASP A 231 3.13 3.83 13.22
C ASP A 231 4.59 4.16 12.83
N PRO A 232 4.96 3.96 11.57
CA PRO A 232 4.19 3.26 10.55
C PRO A 232 4.09 1.76 10.79
N ALA A 233 3.09 1.13 10.18
CA ALA A 233 2.91 -0.33 10.22
C ALA A 233 4.12 -1.05 9.62
N PRO A 234 4.45 -2.27 10.09
CA PRO A 234 5.55 -3.05 9.53
C PRO A 234 5.22 -3.54 8.12
N ILE A 235 6.24 -3.55 7.27
CA ILE A 235 6.21 -4.13 5.93
C ILE A 235 7.25 -5.24 5.80
N TRP A 236 7.07 -6.17 4.86
CA TRP A 236 8.11 -7.15 4.50
C TRP A 236 9.15 -6.52 3.58
N ARG A 237 8.69 -5.90 2.50
CA ARG A 237 9.55 -5.27 1.51
C ARG A 237 8.77 -4.20 0.75
N LEU A 238 9.41 -3.10 0.40
CA LEU A 238 8.85 -2.07 -0.47
C LEU A 238 9.41 -2.25 -1.88
N GLY A 239 8.57 -2.13 -2.91
CA GLY A 239 8.99 -2.06 -4.31
C GLY A 239 9.29 -0.62 -4.70
N ALA A 240 10.55 -0.19 -4.60
CA ALA A 240 10.97 1.19 -4.85
C ALA A 240 10.65 1.64 -6.27
N VAL A 241 10.94 0.80 -7.27
CA VAL A 241 10.69 1.09 -8.70
C VAL A 241 9.19 1.18 -8.97
N ALA A 242 8.38 0.24 -8.47
CA ALA A 242 6.93 0.29 -8.62
C ALA A 242 6.35 1.57 -7.98
N SER A 243 6.80 1.89 -6.74
CA SER A 243 6.41 3.10 -6.03
C SER A 243 6.72 4.35 -6.86
N ARG A 244 7.93 4.47 -7.36
CA ARG A 244 8.40 5.64 -8.10
C ARG A 244 7.67 5.79 -9.44
N CYS A 245 7.65 4.72 -10.24
CA CYS A 245 7.12 4.79 -11.60
C CYS A 245 5.61 5.03 -11.62
N LEU A 246 4.85 4.41 -10.69
CA LEU A 246 3.42 4.70 -10.54
C LEU A 246 3.16 6.12 -10.04
N THR A 247 3.93 6.61 -9.06
CA THR A 247 3.79 7.98 -8.58
C THR A 247 4.09 8.99 -9.69
N ASN A 248 5.19 8.78 -10.43
CA ASN A 248 5.55 9.67 -11.54
C ASN A 248 4.53 9.67 -12.67
N SER A 249 3.91 8.52 -12.98
CA SER A 249 2.86 8.46 -13.98
C SER A 249 1.61 9.28 -13.58
N GLY A 250 1.44 9.56 -12.29
CA GLY A 250 0.39 10.41 -11.73
C GLY A 250 0.70 11.89 -11.64
N VAL A 251 1.90 12.31 -12.03
CA VAL A 251 2.32 13.72 -11.99
C VAL A 251 2.73 14.19 -13.38
N LYS A 252 2.17 15.31 -13.82
CA LYS A 252 2.52 15.97 -15.07
C LYS A 252 2.72 17.46 -14.83
N ASP A 253 3.89 17.97 -15.22
CA ASP A 253 4.26 19.38 -15.05
C ASP A 253 4.13 19.84 -13.57
N GLY A 254 4.47 18.97 -12.62
CA GLY A 254 4.39 19.23 -11.18
C GLY A 254 2.97 19.23 -10.60
N LYS A 255 1.96 18.77 -11.36
CA LYS A 255 0.56 18.70 -10.95
C LYS A 255 0.03 17.28 -11.00
N GLY A 256 -0.97 17.00 -10.17
CA GLY A 256 -1.68 15.72 -10.21
C GLY A 256 -2.36 15.51 -11.57
N ALA A 257 -2.03 14.39 -12.23
CA ALA A 257 -2.55 14.05 -13.56
C ALA A 257 -3.59 12.92 -13.51
N TYR A 258 -3.75 12.23 -12.38
CA TYR A 258 -4.78 11.21 -12.23
C TYR A 258 -6.17 11.84 -12.07
N ASP A 259 -7.16 11.24 -12.73
CA ASP A 259 -8.57 11.47 -12.42
C ASP A 259 -9.31 10.13 -12.38
N PHE A 260 -9.71 9.73 -11.18
CA PHE A 260 -10.44 8.50 -10.91
C PHE A 260 -11.93 8.78 -10.66
N THR A 261 -12.41 10.00 -10.98
CA THR A 261 -13.71 10.48 -10.52
C THR A 261 -14.72 10.74 -11.63
N ASP A 262 -14.32 10.73 -12.88
CA ASP A 262 -15.11 11.20 -14.03
C ASP A 262 -16.37 10.34 -14.34
N HIS A 263 -16.39 9.05 -13.97
CA HIS A 263 -17.53 8.16 -14.18
C HIS A 263 -18.17 7.63 -12.87
N LEU A 264 -17.71 8.04 -11.69
CA LEU A 264 -18.21 7.55 -10.40
C LEU A 264 -19.70 7.83 -10.17
N SER A 265 -20.30 8.80 -10.86
CA SER A 265 -21.74 9.05 -10.80
C SER A 265 -22.60 7.86 -11.28
N ALA A 266 -22.03 6.96 -12.06
CA ALA A 266 -22.70 5.72 -12.49
C ALA A 266 -22.67 4.61 -11.44
N TYR A 267 -21.79 4.68 -10.46
CA TYR A 267 -21.68 3.71 -9.38
C TYR A 267 -22.64 4.05 -8.25
N THR A 268 -23.75 3.33 -8.17
CA THR A 268 -24.83 3.61 -7.21
C THR A 268 -24.74 2.83 -5.92
N GLN A 269 -23.82 1.87 -5.83
CA GLN A 269 -23.60 1.14 -4.58
C GLN A 269 -23.00 2.07 -3.52
N ARG A 270 -23.30 1.78 -2.26
CA ARG A 270 -22.77 2.56 -1.15
C ARG A 270 -21.27 2.29 -0.96
N VAL A 271 -20.50 3.34 -0.69
CA VAL A 271 -19.07 3.27 -0.39
C VAL A 271 -18.84 3.70 1.05
N LEU A 272 -18.10 2.91 1.81
CA LEU A 272 -17.63 3.30 3.13
C LEU A 272 -16.27 3.98 3.04
N PHE A 273 -16.16 5.21 3.48
CA PHE A 273 -14.90 5.87 3.80
C PHE A 273 -14.56 5.64 5.26
N ILE A 274 -13.31 5.28 5.56
CA ILE A 274 -12.80 5.24 6.92
C ILE A 274 -11.64 6.23 7.01
N ALA A 275 -11.68 7.11 8.00
CA ALA A 275 -10.63 8.09 8.27
C ALA A 275 -10.14 7.95 9.71
N SER A 276 -8.88 8.28 9.96
CA SER A 276 -8.28 8.30 11.28
C SER A 276 -8.35 9.70 11.91
N ALA A 277 -8.45 9.75 13.23
CA ALA A 277 -8.58 11.03 13.94
C ALA A 277 -7.29 11.86 13.98
N TRP A 278 -6.13 11.21 13.85
CA TRP A 278 -4.82 11.88 14.00
C TRP A 278 -4.14 12.25 12.69
N ASN A 279 -4.65 11.79 11.55
CA ASN A 279 -4.07 12.15 10.26
C ASN A 279 -4.45 13.58 9.87
N GLU A 280 -3.47 14.48 9.85
CA GLU A 280 -3.67 15.90 9.56
C GLU A 280 -3.64 16.21 8.05
N VAL A 281 -3.16 15.28 7.22
CA VAL A 281 -2.97 15.50 5.77
C VAL A 281 -4.17 14.98 4.97
N ILE A 282 -4.45 13.67 5.07
CA ILE A 282 -5.55 13.02 4.35
C ILE A 282 -6.60 12.40 5.27
N GLY A 283 -6.69 12.85 6.53
CA GLY A 283 -7.67 12.40 7.50
C GLY A 283 -9.08 12.92 7.23
N VAL A 284 -9.89 13.02 8.29
CA VAL A 284 -11.34 13.26 8.23
C VAL A 284 -11.74 14.40 7.28
N ALA A 285 -11.11 15.58 7.44
CA ALA A 285 -11.48 16.76 6.63
C ALA A 285 -11.18 16.57 5.13
N PHE A 286 -10.14 15.82 4.79
CA PHE A 286 -9.81 15.50 3.42
C PHE A 286 -10.78 14.46 2.85
N GLN A 287 -11.10 13.42 3.61
CA GLN A 287 -12.04 12.38 3.18
C GLN A 287 -13.47 12.90 3.04
N GLU A 288 -13.90 13.86 3.87
CA GLU A 288 -15.19 14.55 3.70
C GLU A 288 -15.32 15.26 2.35
N ARG A 289 -14.21 15.78 1.81
CA ARG A 289 -14.21 16.38 0.47
C ARG A 289 -14.24 15.31 -0.62
N GLN A 290 -13.50 14.22 -0.46
CA GLN A 290 -13.37 13.18 -1.48
C GLN A 290 -14.61 12.31 -1.62
N ARG A 291 -15.29 11.97 -0.52
CA ARG A 291 -16.49 11.14 -0.58
C ARG A 291 -17.62 11.76 -1.41
N GLN A 292 -17.58 13.06 -1.64
CA GLN A 292 -18.58 13.76 -2.47
C GLN A 292 -18.50 13.40 -3.96
N PHE A 293 -17.45 12.73 -4.41
CA PHE A 293 -17.37 12.23 -5.79
C PHE A 293 -18.25 11.01 -6.03
N PHE A 294 -18.68 10.33 -4.96
CA PHE A 294 -19.59 9.19 -5.06
C PHE A 294 -21.03 9.57 -4.71
N PRO A 295 -22.03 8.99 -5.39
CA PRO A 295 -23.44 9.27 -5.12
C PRO A 295 -23.93 8.85 -3.73
N SER A 296 -23.38 7.79 -3.16
CA SER A 296 -23.81 7.22 -1.88
C SER A 296 -22.61 6.80 -1.03
N THR A 297 -22.42 7.46 0.11
CA THR A 297 -21.26 7.21 0.98
C THR A 297 -21.59 7.32 2.45
N ASP A 298 -20.88 6.53 3.26
CA ASP A 298 -20.72 6.74 4.70
C ASP A 298 -19.30 7.14 5.01
N LEU A 299 -19.08 7.84 6.13
CA LEU A 299 -17.75 8.13 6.68
C LEU A 299 -17.72 7.73 8.16
N VAL A 300 -16.75 6.89 8.51
CA VAL A 300 -16.48 6.49 9.88
C VAL A 300 -15.10 7.01 10.29
N THR A 301 -14.99 7.58 11.47
CA THR A 301 -13.71 8.03 12.03
C THR A 301 -13.19 7.04 13.07
N ILE A 302 -11.97 6.56 12.89
CA ILE A 302 -11.28 5.71 13.88
C ILE A 302 -10.51 6.63 14.85
N ALA A 303 -10.92 6.57 16.12
CA ALA A 303 -10.23 7.29 17.19
C ALA A 303 -8.86 6.68 17.49
N ASP A 304 -7.98 7.48 18.08
CA ASP A 304 -6.65 7.05 18.56
C ASP A 304 -5.80 6.31 17.50
N ALA A 305 -5.92 6.76 16.26
CA ALA A 305 -5.17 6.22 15.13
C ALA A 305 -4.75 7.32 14.15
N GLY A 306 -3.61 7.12 13.52
CA GLY A 306 -3.15 7.79 12.32
C GLY A 306 -3.45 6.94 11.07
N HIS A 307 -2.67 7.16 10.01
CA HIS A 307 -2.90 6.59 8.69
C HIS A 307 -2.98 5.06 8.68
N ASP A 308 -2.21 4.37 9.52
CA ASP A 308 -2.22 2.90 9.61
C ASP A 308 -3.25 2.39 10.63
N MET A 309 -4.50 2.88 10.55
CA MET A 309 -5.59 2.55 11.49
C MET A 309 -5.87 1.04 11.58
N GLN A 310 -5.72 0.30 10.48
CA GLN A 310 -5.88 -1.16 10.44
C GLN A 310 -4.81 -1.88 11.26
N TRP A 311 -3.68 -1.24 11.52
CA TRP A 311 -2.60 -1.75 12.35
C TRP A 311 -2.72 -1.32 13.81
N VAL A 312 -3.06 -0.04 14.04
CA VAL A 312 -3.09 0.59 15.38
C VAL A 312 -4.40 0.27 16.11
N GLN A 313 -5.53 0.33 15.39
CA GLN A 313 -6.89 0.11 15.90
C GLN A 313 -7.64 -0.96 15.08
N PRO A 314 -7.09 -2.19 14.98
CA PRO A 314 -7.64 -3.21 14.08
C PRO A 314 -9.07 -3.63 14.45
N ALA A 315 -9.39 -3.73 15.74
CA ALA A 315 -10.72 -4.11 16.19
C ALA A 315 -11.78 -3.07 15.79
N ALA A 316 -11.51 -1.78 15.99
CA ALA A 316 -12.42 -0.71 15.62
C ALA A 316 -12.57 -0.60 14.09
N THR A 317 -11.46 -0.77 13.35
CA THR A 317 -11.46 -0.77 11.90
C THR A 317 -12.26 -1.95 11.35
N LEU A 318 -12.05 -3.16 11.90
CA LEU A 318 -12.82 -4.34 11.51
C LEU A 318 -14.31 -4.18 11.82
N ALA A 319 -14.68 -3.63 12.99
CA ALA A 319 -16.07 -3.41 13.34
C ALA A 319 -16.78 -2.46 12.35
N ALA A 320 -16.11 -1.41 11.89
CA ALA A 320 -16.65 -0.50 10.88
C ALA A 320 -16.84 -1.22 9.52
N ILE A 321 -15.87 -2.04 9.11
CA ILE A 321 -15.97 -2.84 7.88
C ILE A 321 -17.11 -3.85 7.99
N HIS A 322 -17.22 -4.58 9.09
CA HIS A 322 -18.26 -5.58 9.32
C HIS A 322 -19.68 -4.97 9.25
N ALA A 323 -19.91 -3.86 9.98
CA ALA A 323 -21.18 -3.16 9.94
C ALA A 323 -21.55 -2.68 8.53
N TYR A 324 -20.58 -2.28 7.73
CA TYR A 324 -20.81 -1.93 6.32
C TYR A 324 -21.19 -3.16 5.49
N LEU A 325 -20.45 -4.28 5.63
CA LEU A 325 -20.71 -5.53 4.88
C LEU A 325 -22.13 -6.08 5.17
N GLU A 326 -22.55 -6.07 6.45
CA GLU A 326 -23.92 -6.46 6.84
C GLU A 326 -25.01 -5.58 6.22
N SER A 327 -24.68 -4.39 5.78
CA SER A 327 -25.61 -3.44 5.19
C SER A 327 -25.68 -3.50 3.66
N LEU A 328 -24.81 -4.30 3.03
CA LEU A 328 -24.88 -4.55 1.58
C LEU A 328 -26.10 -5.44 1.25
N PRO A 329 -26.71 -5.25 0.06
CA PRO A 329 -27.91 -6.00 -0.35
C PRO A 329 -27.65 -7.48 -0.58
#